data_676a7080c27c1f98e4a2e419b950514a
#
_entry.id   676a7080c27c1f98e4a2e419b950514a
#
_cell.length_a   1.000
_cell.length_b   1.000
_cell.length_c   1.000
_cell.angle_alpha   90.00
_cell.angle_beta   90.00
_cell.angle_gamma   90.00
#
_symmetry.space_group_name_H-M   'P 1'
#
loop_
_entity.id
_entity.type
_entity.pdbx_description
1 polymer ?
#
loop_
_entity_poly.entity_id
_entity_poly.type
_entity_poly.pdbx_seq_one_letter_code
_entity_poly.pdbx_strand_id
1 'polypeptide(L)'
;MTGVRDHDGDAGGVGKGDMGPGADGVPAILTRHLTKRYGKARGIEDVNLTVLQGEIFGFIGPNGAGKSTTIRTLLGLIRKTGGEASVLGLDCEKDRTRILEQVGYLPSEVFYYDGMRARDLLKYAAGFYRVDCSARIRELSERLGLNLDQKVEDMSLGNRKKVGIVQGLMHSPKLIILDEPTSGLDPLVQRAFFDLIREEHARGATVLFSSHILSEVQRICDRVAIIREGRIVAVRSVAEMRRSAVNRVTLGIGGVTAGGVTASGFGTAGAGRRENARDDVRDVVEEARHALVAVPGIRSLTLDADDGAEGGAGTDAASATASFLYEGDCNELIAALAGMRLTDVEIAEPTLEEVFMHYYRSGDGDKGGTARGAADAAPSTVVGGPGEPSRPEPTR
;
A
#
# COMPACT_ATOMS: atom_id res chain seq x y z
N MET A 1 -51.97 7.15 -50.11
CA MET A 1 -52.17 5.70 -49.89
C MET A 1 -50.88 5.02 -50.11
N THR A 2 -50.49 4.14 -49.16
CA THR A 2 -49.32 3.29 -49.07
C THR A 2 -48.11 3.99 -48.38
N GLY A 3 -47.79 3.83 -47.13
CA GLY A 3 -47.71 2.59 -46.34
C GLY A 3 -46.21 2.40 -46.10
N VAL A 4 -45.61 3.13 -45.08
CA VAL A 4 -44.20 2.93 -44.60
C VAL A 4 -44.27 2.01 -43.39
N ARG A 5 -43.56 0.88 -43.46
CA ARG A 5 -43.41 -0.07 -42.35
C ARG A 5 -42.21 0.34 -41.53
N ASP A 6 -42.45 0.58 -40.25
CA ASP A 6 -41.45 0.69 -39.19
C ASP A 6 -40.79 -0.66 -38.95
N HIS A 7 -39.44 -0.67 -38.94
CA HIS A 7 -38.62 -1.76 -38.42
C HIS A 7 -38.05 -1.31 -37.09
N ASP A 8 -38.67 -1.74 -36.00
CA ASP A 8 -38.10 -1.73 -34.66
C ASP A 8 -36.92 -2.70 -34.62
N GLY A 9 -35.71 -2.12 -34.48
CA GLY A 9 -34.49 -2.83 -34.21
C GLY A 9 -34.19 -2.77 -32.70
N ASP A 10 -34.43 -3.89 -32.07
CA ASP A 10 -34.08 -4.22 -30.67
C ASP A 10 -32.61 -3.91 -30.41
N ALA A 11 -32.34 -2.82 -29.68
CA ALA A 11 -31.04 -2.48 -29.18
C ALA A 11 -30.85 -3.17 -27.83
N GLY A 12 -30.21 -4.35 -27.86
CA GLY A 12 -29.82 -5.13 -26.68
C GLY A 12 -29.09 -4.27 -25.66
N GLY A 13 -29.66 -4.21 -24.46
CA GLY A 13 -29.16 -3.52 -23.31
C GLY A 13 -27.79 -4.07 -22.91
N VAL A 14 -26.74 -3.25 -23.08
CA VAL A 14 -25.42 -3.51 -22.53
C VAL A 14 -25.50 -3.35 -21.01
N GLY A 15 -25.33 -4.44 -20.30
CA GLY A 15 -25.32 -4.50 -18.85
C GLY A 15 -24.40 -3.43 -18.25
N LYS A 16 -24.98 -2.57 -17.41
CA LYS A 16 -24.23 -1.67 -16.52
C LYS A 16 -23.44 -2.56 -15.54
N GLY A 17 -22.15 -2.75 -15.84
CA GLY A 17 -21.22 -3.30 -14.86
C GLY A 17 -21.21 -2.43 -13.61
N ASP A 18 -21.25 -3.08 -12.50
CA ASP A 18 -21.33 -2.56 -11.13
C ASP A 18 -20.28 -1.44 -10.89
N MET A 19 -20.68 -0.19 -11.10
CA MET A 19 -19.97 0.99 -10.66
C MET A 19 -20.41 1.26 -9.24
N GLY A 20 -19.49 1.10 -8.28
CA GLY A 20 -19.77 1.45 -6.89
C GLY A 20 -20.38 2.86 -6.78
N PRO A 21 -21.19 3.14 -5.75
CA PRO A 21 -22.00 4.35 -5.67
C PRO A 21 -21.14 5.60 -5.56
N GLY A 22 -21.26 6.53 -6.54
CA GLY A 22 -20.84 7.92 -6.39
C GLY A 22 -19.81 8.49 -7.36
N ALA A 23 -19.69 8.03 -8.61
CA ALA A 23 -18.76 8.62 -9.56
C ALA A 23 -19.45 9.11 -10.85
N ASP A 24 -20.05 10.28 -10.79
CA ASP A 24 -20.58 11.01 -11.98
C ASP A 24 -19.46 11.73 -12.79
N GLY A 25 -18.17 11.45 -12.52
CA GLY A 25 -17.02 12.10 -13.15
C GLY A 25 -16.56 11.43 -14.44
N VAL A 26 -15.92 12.22 -15.32
CA VAL A 26 -15.27 11.71 -16.54
C VAL A 26 -13.99 10.96 -16.15
N PRO A 27 -13.80 9.71 -16.59
CA PRO A 27 -12.57 8.97 -16.24
C PRO A 27 -11.34 9.51 -16.97
N ALA A 28 -10.26 9.74 -16.21
CA ALA A 28 -8.93 9.98 -16.74
C ALA A 28 -8.23 8.66 -17.10
N ILE A 29 -8.48 7.60 -16.31
CA ILE A 29 -8.02 6.24 -16.59
C ILE A 29 -9.20 5.31 -16.44
N LEU A 30 -9.42 4.44 -17.43
CA LEU A 30 -10.42 3.39 -17.37
C LEU A 30 -9.82 2.09 -17.89
N THR A 31 -9.92 1.03 -17.09
CA THR A 31 -9.59 -0.33 -17.54
C THR A 31 -10.76 -1.27 -17.33
N ARG A 32 -10.93 -2.22 -18.24
CA ARG A 32 -11.91 -3.29 -18.16
C ARG A 32 -11.23 -4.62 -18.46
N HIS A 33 -11.23 -5.52 -17.48
CA HIS A 33 -10.61 -6.85 -17.59
C HIS A 33 -9.15 -6.80 -18.08
N LEU A 34 -8.42 -5.70 -17.76
CA LEU A 34 -7.07 -5.49 -18.25
C LEU A 34 -6.16 -6.61 -17.77
N THR A 35 -5.54 -7.30 -18.72
CA THR A 35 -4.70 -8.46 -18.45
C THR A 35 -3.39 -8.34 -19.20
N LYS A 36 -2.28 -8.64 -18.49
CA LYS A 36 -0.94 -8.78 -19.06
C LYS A 36 -0.27 -10.01 -18.49
N ARG A 37 -0.01 -11.00 -19.36
CA ARG A 37 0.70 -12.23 -18.98
C ARG A 37 2.11 -12.25 -19.58
N TYR A 38 3.06 -12.80 -18.87
CA TYR A 38 4.45 -13.01 -19.28
C TYR A 38 4.76 -14.52 -19.32
N GLY A 39 4.19 -15.23 -20.30
CA GLY A 39 4.33 -16.68 -20.39
C GLY A 39 3.85 -17.37 -19.09
N LYS A 40 4.79 -18.02 -18.38
CA LYS A 40 4.51 -18.66 -17.08
C LYS A 40 4.68 -17.72 -15.88
N ALA A 41 5.27 -16.55 -16.08
CA ALA A 41 5.49 -15.60 -15.00
C ALA A 41 4.21 -14.82 -14.69
N ARG A 42 4.09 -14.42 -13.41
CA ARG A 42 2.97 -13.61 -12.95
C ARG A 42 3.00 -12.22 -13.62
N GLY A 43 1.84 -11.75 -14.04
CA GLY A 43 1.61 -10.42 -14.56
C GLY A 43 0.46 -9.74 -13.81
N ILE A 44 -0.46 -9.14 -14.57
CA ILE A 44 -1.74 -8.62 -14.06
C ILE A 44 -2.89 -9.36 -14.74
N GLU A 45 -3.99 -9.53 -14.03
CA GLU A 45 -5.14 -10.27 -14.49
C GLU A 45 -6.43 -9.63 -14.01
N ASP A 46 -7.34 -9.38 -14.95
CA ASP A 46 -8.67 -8.85 -14.67
C ASP A 46 -8.66 -7.52 -13.87
N VAL A 47 -7.77 -6.61 -14.21
CA VAL A 47 -7.66 -5.31 -13.54
C VAL A 47 -8.76 -4.39 -14.06
N ASN A 48 -9.69 -4.05 -13.18
CA ASN A 48 -10.79 -3.10 -13.41
C ASN A 48 -10.53 -1.85 -12.56
N LEU A 49 -10.10 -0.75 -13.20
CA LEU A 49 -9.68 0.47 -12.54
C LEU A 49 -10.36 1.68 -13.18
N THR A 50 -10.90 2.56 -12.34
CA THR A 50 -11.43 3.85 -12.76
C THR A 50 -10.79 4.95 -11.91
N VAL A 51 -10.04 5.84 -12.56
CA VAL A 51 -9.50 7.07 -11.98
C VAL A 51 -10.22 8.23 -12.62
N LEU A 52 -10.83 9.09 -11.81
CA LEU A 52 -11.60 10.24 -12.29
C LEU A 52 -10.68 11.42 -12.61
N GLN A 53 -11.13 12.32 -13.50
CA GLN A 53 -10.40 13.57 -13.75
C GLN A 53 -10.42 14.46 -12.50
N GLY A 54 -9.27 15.04 -12.18
CA GLY A 54 -9.13 15.94 -11.03
C GLY A 54 -9.10 15.24 -9.67
N GLU A 55 -8.79 13.94 -9.59
CA GLU A 55 -8.52 13.28 -8.31
C GLU A 55 -7.04 12.89 -8.15
N ILE A 56 -6.60 12.75 -6.92
CA ILE A 56 -5.34 12.07 -6.58
C ILE A 56 -5.68 10.65 -6.16
N PHE A 57 -5.37 9.70 -7.04
CA PHE A 57 -5.71 8.29 -6.86
C PHE A 57 -4.48 7.47 -6.47
N GLY A 58 -4.56 6.80 -5.33
CA GLY A 58 -3.52 5.89 -4.83
C GLY A 58 -3.60 4.50 -5.45
N PHE A 59 -2.47 3.91 -5.79
CA PHE A 59 -2.37 2.54 -6.28
C PHE A 59 -1.38 1.76 -5.41
N ILE A 60 -1.91 0.98 -4.46
CA ILE A 60 -1.15 0.41 -3.35
C ILE A 60 -1.00 -1.09 -3.51
N GLY A 61 0.17 -1.59 -3.15
CA GLY A 61 0.45 -3.03 -3.10
C GLY A 61 1.91 -3.32 -2.83
N PRO A 62 2.26 -4.52 -2.37
CA PRO A 62 3.64 -4.91 -2.14
C PRO A 62 4.46 -4.93 -3.44
N ASN A 63 5.76 -5.06 -3.30
CA ASN A 63 6.64 -5.23 -4.45
C ASN A 63 6.26 -6.50 -5.22
N GLY A 64 6.21 -6.41 -6.55
CA GLY A 64 5.76 -7.50 -7.40
C GLY A 64 4.23 -7.69 -7.49
N ALA A 65 3.40 -6.88 -6.82
CA ALA A 65 1.95 -6.99 -6.89
C ALA A 65 1.34 -6.67 -8.26
N GLY A 66 2.09 -6.03 -9.18
CA GLY A 66 1.63 -5.68 -10.51
C GLY A 66 1.47 -4.17 -10.79
N LYS A 67 1.84 -3.29 -9.84
CA LYS A 67 1.72 -1.82 -9.96
C LYS A 67 2.39 -1.29 -11.23
N SER A 68 3.71 -1.47 -11.36
CA SER A 68 4.47 -0.98 -12.53
C SER A 68 4.06 -1.68 -13.83
N THR A 69 3.61 -2.95 -13.78
CA THR A 69 3.06 -3.63 -14.96
C THR A 69 1.78 -2.94 -15.43
N THR A 70 0.87 -2.61 -14.53
CA THR A 70 -0.36 -1.88 -14.85
C THR A 70 -0.02 -0.52 -15.45
N ILE A 71 0.82 0.26 -14.78
CA ILE A 71 1.25 1.60 -15.23
C ILE A 71 1.88 1.53 -16.64
N ARG A 72 2.85 0.63 -16.85
CA ARG A 72 3.50 0.49 -18.15
C ARG A 72 2.55 0.05 -19.25
N THR A 73 1.52 -0.73 -18.92
CA THR A 73 0.47 -1.12 -19.88
C THR A 73 -0.43 0.07 -20.21
N LEU A 74 -0.82 0.88 -19.24
CA LEU A 74 -1.61 2.10 -19.44
C LEU A 74 -0.88 3.11 -20.35
N LEU A 75 0.43 3.22 -20.21
CA LEU A 75 1.28 4.10 -21.04
C LEU A 75 1.62 3.49 -22.42
N GLY A 76 1.12 2.29 -22.73
CA GLY A 76 1.44 1.59 -23.96
C GLY A 76 2.91 1.21 -24.11
N LEU A 77 3.69 1.19 -23.00
CA LEU A 77 5.10 0.77 -22.99
C LEU A 77 5.24 -0.75 -23.11
N ILE A 78 4.22 -1.47 -22.65
CA ILE A 78 4.07 -2.91 -22.85
C ILE A 78 2.68 -3.21 -23.38
N ARG A 79 2.57 -4.19 -24.30
CA ARG A 79 1.28 -4.59 -24.87
C ARG A 79 0.48 -5.43 -23.87
N LYS A 80 -0.80 -5.13 -23.74
CA LYS A 80 -1.76 -5.98 -23.01
C LYS A 80 -1.94 -7.33 -23.70
N THR A 81 -2.36 -8.35 -22.96
CA THR A 81 -2.74 -9.65 -23.52
C THR A 81 -4.25 -9.85 -23.57
N GLY A 82 -5.02 -8.99 -22.92
CA GLY A 82 -6.47 -9.00 -22.92
C GLY A 82 -7.07 -7.78 -22.25
N GLY A 83 -8.37 -7.61 -22.40
CA GLY A 83 -9.12 -6.49 -21.85
C GLY A 83 -8.92 -5.16 -22.59
N GLU A 84 -9.43 -4.10 -21.98
CA GLU A 84 -9.41 -2.75 -22.55
C GLU A 84 -8.76 -1.77 -21.56
N ALA A 85 -8.08 -0.77 -22.09
CA ALA A 85 -7.53 0.33 -21.31
C ALA A 85 -7.55 1.63 -22.11
N SER A 86 -8.04 2.68 -21.47
CA SER A 86 -8.02 4.04 -22.02
C SER A 86 -7.44 5.03 -21.01
N VAL A 87 -6.75 6.04 -21.52
CA VAL A 87 -6.15 7.14 -20.77
C VAL A 87 -6.60 8.43 -21.42
N LEU A 88 -7.22 9.33 -20.64
CA LEU A 88 -7.82 10.57 -21.13
C LEU A 88 -8.79 10.35 -22.32
N GLY A 89 -9.54 9.22 -22.28
CA GLY A 89 -10.46 8.82 -23.35
C GLY A 89 -9.80 8.22 -24.59
N LEU A 90 -8.48 8.07 -24.62
CA LEU A 90 -7.69 7.54 -25.73
C LEU A 90 -7.29 6.09 -25.48
N ASP A 91 -7.31 5.24 -26.50
CA ASP A 91 -6.89 3.83 -26.39
C ASP A 91 -5.36 3.74 -26.12
N CYS A 92 -4.95 3.00 -25.09
CA CYS A 92 -3.57 2.96 -24.64
C CYS A 92 -2.57 2.39 -25.67
N GLU A 93 -3.00 1.61 -26.64
CA GLU A 93 -2.13 1.06 -27.68
C GLU A 93 -2.21 1.87 -28.98
N LYS A 94 -3.42 2.25 -29.41
CA LYS A 94 -3.62 2.95 -30.68
C LYS A 94 -3.21 4.42 -30.64
N ASP A 95 -3.46 5.09 -29.52
CA ASP A 95 -3.22 6.53 -29.36
C ASP A 95 -2.02 6.84 -28.46
N ARG A 96 -1.09 5.90 -28.29
CA ARG A 96 0.03 6.00 -27.35
C ARG A 96 0.77 7.35 -27.41
N THR A 97 1.12 7.84 -28.59
CA THR A 97 1.85 9.11 -28.74
C THR A 97 1.02 10.28 -28.23
N ARG A 98 -0.28 10.33 -28.55
CA ARG A 98 -1.19 11.38 -28.08
C ARG A 98 -1.41 11.35 -26.57
N ILE A 99 -1.36 10.16 -25.97
CA ILE A 99 -1.40 9.98 -24.51
C ILE A 99 -0.13 10.54 -23.88
N LEU A 100 1.04 10.13 -24.38
CA LEU A 100 2.32 10.53 -23.82
C LEU A 100 2.58 12.05 -23.93
N GLU A 101 2.01 12.74 -24.91
CA GLU A 101 2.04 14.21 -25.02
C GLU A 101 1.31 14.92 -23.85
N GLN A 102 0.36 14.24 -23.18
CA GLN A 102 -0.50 14.81 -22.14
C GLN A 102 -0.22 14.24 -20.76
N VAL A 103 0.68 13.25 -20.66
CA VAL A 103 0.97 12.52 -19.42
C VAL A 103 2.37 12.86 -18.93
N GLY A 104 2.48 13.25 -17.66
CA GLY A 104 3.75 13.28 -16.94
C GLY A 104 4.00 11.93 -16.29
N TYR A 105 5.12 11.29 -16.59
CA TYR A 105 5.45 9.99 -16.03
C TYR A 105 6.78 10.02 -15.29
N LEU A 106 6.76 9.59 -14.03
CA LEU A 106 7.94 9.33 -13.23
C LEU A 106 8.02 7.83 -12.92
N PRO A 107 8.94 7.09 -13.53
CA PRO A 107 9.16 5.68 -13.24
C PRO A 107 9.82 5.47 -11.87
N SER A 108 9.67 4.25 -11.32
CA SER A 108 10.35 3.84 -10.08
C SER A 108 11.87 3.96 -10.19
N GLU A 109 12.42 3.57 -11.33
CA GLU A 109 13.84 3.70 -11.65
C GLU A 109 14.01 4.63 -12.85
N VAL A 110 14.96 5.56 -12.74
CA VAL A 110 15.26 6.53 -13.79
C VAL A 110 16.63 6.21 -14.40
N PHE A 111 16.63 6.00 -15.72
CA PHE A 111 17.83 5.78 -16.51
C PHE A 111 17.97 6.91 -17.52
N TYR A 112 19.15 7.47 -17.60
CA TYR A 112 19.44 8.60 -18.48
C TYR A 112 20.68 8.31 -19.34
N TYR A 113 20.85 9.10 -20.40
CA TYR A 113 22.04 9.04 -21.24
C TYR A 113 23.25 9.56 -20.47
N ASP A 114 24.32 8.79 -20.48
CA ASP A 114 25.61 9.19 -19.89
C ASP A 114 26.18 10.41 -20.62
N GLY A 115 26.96 11.22 -19.90
CA GLY A 115 27.64 12.39 -20.45
C GLY A 115 26.79 13.65 -20.60
N MET A 116 25.45 13.58 -20.49
CA MET A 116 24.60 14.77 -20.58
C MET A 116 24.51 15.52 -19.23
N ARG A 117 24.48 16.85 -19.30
CA ARG A 117 24.09 17.67 -18.13
C ARG A 117 22.57 17.68 -17.98
N ALA A 118 22.08 17.89 -16.75
CA ALA A 118 20.64 17.91 -16.48
C ALA A 118 19.91 18.91 -17.38
N ARG A 119 20.48 20.13 -17.59
CA ARG A 119 19.90 21.12 -18.52
C ARG A 119 19.72 20.61 -19.94
N ASP A 120 20.71 19.89 -20.46
CA ASP A 120 20.70 19.42 -21.84
C ASP A 120 19.71 18.28 -22.02
N LEU A 121 19.64 17.40 -21.03
CA LEU A 121 18.66 16.32 -20.98
C LEU A 121 17.22 16.87 -20.91
N LEU A 122 16.96 17.84 -20.01
CA LEU A 122 15.64 18.45 -19.87
C LEU A 122 15.25 19.26 -21.12
N LYS A 123 16.19 19.96 -21.75
CA LYS A 123 15.98 20.64 -23.02
C LYS A 123 15.67 19.65 -24.15
N TYR A 124 16.39 18.52 -24.22
CA TYR A 124 16.12 17.46 -25.16
C TYR A 124 14.70 16.87 -24.96
N ALA A 125 14.36 16.55 -23.71
CA ALA A 125 13.04 16.02 -23.38
C ALA A 125 11.91 17.04 -23.67
N ALA A 126 12.14 18.35 -23.44
CA ALA A 126 11.19 19.41 -23.75
C ALA A 126 10.87 19.49 -25.25
N GLY A 127 11.81 19.06 -26.12
CA GLY A 127 11.60 19.03 -27.56
C GLY A 127 10.51 18.08 -28.06
N PHE A 128 10.05 17.16 -27.21
CA PHE A 128 8.93 16.27 -27.53
C PHE A 128 7.56 16.91 -27.28
N TYR A 129 7.50 18.04 -26.59
CA TYR A 129 6.26 18.73 -26.25
C TYR A 129 6.10 19.98 -27.10
N ARG A 130 4.83 20.37 -27.37
CA ARG A 130 4.49 21.55 -28.19
C ARG A 130 4.38 22.85 -27.37
N VAL A 131 4.95 22.84 -26.16
CA VAL A 131 4.90 23.97 -25.24
C VAL A 131 6.31 24.36 -24.82
N ASP A 132 6.53 25.66 -24.55
CA ASP A 132 7.81 26.10 -23.99
C ASP A 132 7.89 25.73 -22.51
N CYS A 133 8.75 24.75 -22.21
CA CYS A 133 8.99 24.26 -20.85
C CYS A 133 10.06 25.06 -20.09
N SER A 134 10.71 26.05 -20.70
CA SER A 134 11.94 26.69 -20.16
C SER A 134 11.74 27.36 -18.82
N ALA A 135 10.63 28.10 -18.65
CA ALA A 135 10.30 28.76 -17.39
C ALA A 135 9.98 27.74 -16.30
N ARG A 136 9.21 26.72 -16.65
CA ARG A 136 8.80 25.67 -15.71
C ARG A 136 9.96 24.78 -15.27
N ILE A 137 10.90 24.47 -16.15
CA ILE A 137 12.13 23.75 -15.81
C ILE A 137 12.92 24.51 -14.75
N ARG A 138 13.10 25.82 -14.90
CA ARG A 138 13.83 26.65 -13.92
C ARG A 138 13.12 26.64 -12.56
N GLU A 139 11.83 26.93 -12.54
CA GLU A 139 11.02 26.96 -11.32
C GLU A 139 11.09 25.63 -10.55
N LEU A 140 10.84 24.50 -11.23
CA LEU A 140 10.87 23.17 -10.62
C LEU A 140 12.28 22.82 -10.12
N SER A 141 13.31 23.19 -10.88
CA SER A 141 14.71 22.93 -10.50
C SER A 141 15.13 23.71 -9.26
N GLU A 142 14.73 24.98 -9.15
CA GLU A 142 14.98 25.80 -7.95
C GLU A 142 14.29 25.20 -6.72
N ARG A 143 13.02 24.84 -6.84
CA ARG A 143 12.23 24.27 -5.73
C ARG A 143 12.76 22.93 -5.23
N LEU A 144 13.31 22.09 -6.12
CA LEU A 144 13.89 20.80 -5.77
C LEU A 144 15.38 20.89 -5.43
N GLY A 145 16.01 22.06 -5.55
CA GLY A 145 17.46 22.22 -5.38
C GLY A 145 18.25 21.38 -6.38
N LEU A 146 17.81 21.32 -7.65
CA LEU A 146 18.46 20.57 -8.72
C LEU A 146 19.52 21.43 -9.41
N ASN A 147 20.78 20.97 -9.39
CA ASN A 147 21.85 21.62 -10.15
C ASN A 147 21.77 21.21 -11.63
N LEU A 148 21.32 22.15 -12.47
CA LEU A 148 21.16 21.94 -13.90
C LEU A 148 22.48 21.78 -14.65
N ASP A 149 23.62 22.22 -14.07
CA ASP A 149 24.94 22.16 -14.67
C ASP A 149 25.67 20.83 -14.40
N GLN A 150 25.19 20.06 -13.44
CA GLN A 150 25.77 18.77 -13.09
C GLN A 150 25.48 17.73 -14.17
N LYS A 151 26.46 16.88 -14.48
CA LYS A 151 26.27 15.72 -15.33
C LYS A 151 25.43 14.69 -14.63
N VAL A 152 24.51 14.04 -15.36
CA VAL A 152 23.55 13.08 -14.79
C VAL A 152 24.27 11.83 -14.27
N GLU A 153 25.36 11.41 -14.92
CA GLU A 153 26.21 10.29 -14.47
C GLU A 153 26.83 10.51 -13.09
N ASP A 154 27.17 11.77 -12.75
CA ASP A 154 27.77 12.16 -11.46
C ASP A 154 26.73 12.42 -10.35
N MET A 155 25.44 12.23 -10.63
CA MET A 155 24.37 12.49 -9.68
C MET A 155 24.10 11.28 -8.78
N SER A 156 23.77 11.55 -7.50
CA SER A 156 23.17 10.56 -6.61
C SER A 156 21.81 10.10 -7.15
N LEU A 157 21.32 8.95 -6.67
CA LEU A 157 19.99 8.44 -7.03
C LEU A 157 18.89 9.49 -6.78
N GLY A 158 18.94 10.19 -5.63
CA GLY A 158 17.98 11.25 -5.30
C GLY A 158 18.03 12.41 -6.28
N ASN A 159 19.21 12.85 -6.70
CA ASN A 159 19.33 13.93 -7.70
C ASN A 159 18.87 13.49 -9.10
N ARG A 160 19.13 12.24 -9.51
CA ARG A 160 18.55 11.70 -10.75
C ARG A 160 17.03 11.66 -10.69
N LYS A 161 16.48 11.32 -9.52
CA LYS A 161 15.03 11.32 -9.30
C LYS A 161 14.44 12.72 -9.42
N LYS A 162 15.14 13.77 -8.90
CA LYS A 162 14.74 15.17 -9.09
C LYS A 162 14.68 15.55 -10.58
N VAL A 163 15.65 15.10 -11.40
CA VAL A 163 15.59 15.29 -12.87
C VAL A 163 14.32 14.67 -13.44
N GLY A 164 13.97 13.45 -13.02
CA GLY A 164 12.74 12.77 -13.45
C GLY A 164 11.47 13.50 -13.04
N ILE A 165 11.44 14.07 -11.84
CA ILE A 165 10.31 14.89 -11.39
C ILE A 165 10.15 16.14 -12.27
N VAL A 166 11.25 16.87 -12.53
CA VAL A 166 11.22 18.03 -13.41
C VAL A 166 10.76 17.64 -14.81
N GLN A 167 11.30 16.57 -15.37
CA GLN A 167 10.92 16.04 -16.69
C GLN A 167 9.44 15.68 -16.76
N GLY A 168 8.91 15.03 -15.73
CA GLY A 168 7.50 14.61 -15.67
C GLY A 168 6.52 15.77 -15.54
N LEU A 169 6.94 16.91 -14.95
CA LEU A 169 6.05 18.04 -14.65
C LEU A 169 6.26 19.28 -15.53
N MET A 170 7.37 19.37 -16.28
CA MET A 170 7.77 20.58 -17.01
C MET A 170 6.81 21.05 -18.09
N HIS A 171 5.98 20.16 -18.63
CA HIS A 171 5.00 20.46 -19.69
C HIS A 171 3.58 20.65 -19.17
N SER A 172 3.41 20.71 -17.83
CA SER A 172 2.11 20.87 -17.16
C SER A 172 1.07 19.84 -17.63
N PRO A 173 1.31 18.55 -17.39
CA PRO A 173 0.48 17.47 -17.91
C PRO A 173 -0.93 17.46 -17.31
N LYS A 174 -1.91 16.94 -18.06
CA LYS A 174 -3.28 16.72 -17.55
C LYS A 174 -3.38 15.54 -16.61
N LEU A 175 -2.52 14.54 -16.78
CA LEU A 175 -2.43 13.35 -15.95
C LEU A 175 -0.97 13.12 -15.55
N ILE A 176 -0.73 12.94 -14.27
CA ILE A 176 0.57 12.65 -13.69
C ILE A 176 0.54 11.23 -13.17
N ILE A 177 1.44 10.38 -13.67
CA ILE A 177 1.59 8.98 -13.24
C ILE A 177 2.94 8.84 -12.53
N LEU A 178 2.89 8.42 -11.27
CA LEU A 178 4.04 8.35 -10.38
C LEU A 178 4.21 6.92 -9.89
N ASP A 179 5.30 6.27 -10.29
CA ASP A 179 5.62 4.90 -9.88
C ASP A 179 6.72 4.92 -8.83
N GLU A 180 6.35 4.71 -7.54
CA GLU A 180 7.27 4.77 -6.38
C GLU A 180 8.10 6.08 -6.34
N PRO A 181 7.46 7.26 -6.38
CA PRO A 181 8.16 8.52 -6.68
C PRO A 181 9.11 8.99 -5.58
N THR A 182 8.88 8.60 -4.34
CA THR A 182 9.60 9.06 -3.14
C THR A 182 10.83 8.23 -2.82
N SER A 183 10.95 7.05 -3.44
CA SER A 183 12.09 6.15 -3.25
C SER A 183 13.42 6.85 -3.57
N GLY A 184 14.34 6.88 -2.60
CA GLY A 184 15.66 7.50 -2.75
C GLY A 184 15.70 9.02 -2.59
N LEU A 185 14.59 9.68 -2.24
CA LEU A 185 14.53 11.09 -1.89
C LEU A 185 14.72 11.29 -0.39
N ASP A 186 15.46 12.32 0.00
CA ASP A 186 15.54 12.76 1.39
C ASP A 186 14.23 13.39 1.88
N PRO A 187 13.96 13.45 3.20
CA PRO A 187 12.68 13.93 3.74
C PRO A 187 12.31 15.35 3.34
N LEU A 188 13.28 16.25 3.14
CA LEU A 188 13.01 17.63 2.73
C LEU A 188 12.55 17.69 1.29
N VAL A 189 13.21 16.94 0.40
CA VAL A 189 12.82 16.83 -1.01
C VAL A 189 11.49 16.10 -1.15
N GLN A 190 11.21 15.08 -0.35
CA GLN A 190 9.89 14.44 -0.32
C GLN A 190 8.78 15.45 0.01
N ARG A 191 9.01 16.32 1.01
CA ARG A 191 8.05 17.36 1.37
C ARG A 191 7.80 18.32 0.21
N ALA A 192 8.86 18.82 -0.41
CA ALA A 192 8.76 19.73 -1.58
C ALA A 192 8.05 19.03 -2.76
N PHE A 193 8.31 17.75 -2.97
CA PHE A 193 7.64 16.94 -3.99
C PHE A 193 6.13 16.83 -3.74
N PHE A 194 5.70 16.51 -2.52
CA PHE A 194 4.28 16.42 -2.20
C PHE A 194 3.56 17.77 -2.36
N ASP A 195 4.24 18.88 -2.01
CA ASP A 195 3.68 20.20 -2.20
C ASP A 195 3.54 20.55 -3.69
N LEU A 196 4.51 20.18 -4.53
CA LEU A 196 4.42 20.29 -5.99
C LEU A 196 3.23 19.49 -6.56
N ILE A 197 3.03 18.24 -6.11
CA ILE A 197 1.92 17.42 -6.60
C ILE A 197 0.56 18.00 -6.22
N ARG A 198 0.42 18.53 -4.98
CA ARG A 198 -0.81 19.24 -4.58
C ARG A 198 -1.09 20.48 -5.43
N GLU A 199 -0.05 21.23 -5.78
CA GLU A 199 -0.19 22.40 -6.65
C GLU A 199 -0.59 22.02 -8.07
N GLU A 200 0.00 20.96 -8.65
CA GLU A 200 -0.42 20.46 -9.97
C GLU A 200 -1.89 19.99 -9.94
N HIS A 201 -2.27 19.27 -8.88
CA HIS A 201 -3.66 18.88 -8.68
C HIS A 201 -4.59 20.08 -8.55
N ALA A 202 -4.21 21.11 -7.77
CA ALA A 202 -4.97 22.36 -7.64
C ALA A 202 -5.10 23.13 -8.98
N ARG A 203 -4.18 22.91 -9.93
CA ARG A 203 -4.25 23.41 -11.31
C ARG A 203 -5.14 22.56 -12.22
N GLY A 204 -5.73 21.47 -11.70
CA GLY A 204 -6.64 20.58 -12.40
C GLY A 204 -6.01 19.31 -12.96
N ALA A 205 -4.74 19.01 -12.64
CA ALA A 205 -4.13 17.75 -13.04
C ALA A 205 -4.72 16.58 -12.24
N THR A 206 -4.91 15.45 -12.91
CA THR A 206 -5.22 14.17 -12.28
C THR A 206 -3.92 13.48 -11.89
N VAL A 207 -3.88 12.76 -10.77
CA VAL A 207 -2.67 12.07 -10.32
C VAL A 207 -2.95 10.61 -10.04
N LEU A 208 -2.17 9.70 -10.64
CA LEU A 208 -2.08 8.29 -10.24
C LEU A 208 -0.78 8.11 -9.47
N PHE A 209 -0.88 7.85 -8.16
CA PHE A 209 0.24 7.74 -7.24
C PHE A 209 0.42 6.29 -6.78
N SER A 210 1.45 5.62 -7.27
CA SER A 210 1.77 4.24 -6.86
C SER A 210 2.79 4.26 -5.72
N SER A 211 2.49 3.53 -4.65
CA SER A 211 3.40 3.34 -3.51
C SER A 211 3.15 2.01 -2.80
N HIS A 212 4.15 1.54 -2.07
CA HIS A 212 4.00 0.50 -1.06
C HIS A 212 3.97 1.08 0.36
N ILE A 213 4.13 2.41 0.49
CA ILE A 213 4.14 3.15 1.76
C ILE A 213 2.77 3.81 1.96
N LEU A 214 2.00 3.29 2.91
CA LEU A 214 0.63 3.72 3.13
C LEU A 214 0.50 5.14 3.67
N SER A 215 1.44 5.57 4.52
CA SER A 215 1.45 6.94 5.06
C SER A 215 1.59 8.02 3.98
N GLU A 216 2.30 7.72 2.88
CA GLU A 216 2.38 8.62 1.73
C GLU A 216 1.03 8.80 1.05
N VAL A 217 0.32 7.69 0.86
CA VAL A 217 -1.00 7.67 0.24
C VAL A 217 -2.03 8.39 1.11
N GLN A 218 -2.02 8.14 2.43
CA GLN A 218 -2.87 8.86 3.39
C GLN A 218 -2.69 10.39 3.31
N ARG A 219 -1.48 10.81 2.98
CA ARG A 219 -1.11 12.23 2.98
C ARG A 219 -1.73 13.01 1.84
N ILE A 220 -1.95 12.39 0.66
CA ILE A 220 -2.35 13.12 -0.54
C ILE A 220 -3.49 12.51 -1.34
N CYS A 221 -3.79 11.22 -1.20
CA CYS A 221 -4.77 10.57 -2.07
C CYS A 221 -6.20 10.71 -1.54
N ASP A 222 -7.16 10.82 -2.47
CA ASP A 222 -8.59 10.87 -2.20
C ASP A 222 -9.17 9.44 -2.10
N ARG A 223 -8.79 8.59 -3.07
CA ARG A 223 -9.21 7.20 -3.19
C ARG A 223 -7.99 6.33 -3.47
N VAL A 224 -8.14 5.06 -3.16
CA VAL A 224 -7.05 4.09 -3.36
C VAL A 224 -7.59 2.78 -3.94
N ALA A 225 -6.83 2.16 -4.83
CA ALA A 225 -6.98 0.77 -5.21
C ALA A 225 -5.85 -0.05 -4.59
N ILE A 226 -6.22 -1.18 -4.01
CA ILE A 226 -5.29 -2.15 -3.43
C ILE A 226 -5.11 -3.27 -4.45
N ILE A 227 -3.87 -3.47 -4.90
CA ILE A 227 -3.50 -4.57 -5.82
C ILE A 227 -2.71 -5.64 -5.08
N ARG A 228 -3.13 -6.88 -5.27
CA ARG A 228 -2.44 -8.07 -4.77
C ARG A 228 -2.39 -9.12 -5.87
N GLU A 229 -1.22 -9.70 -6.08
CA GLU A 229 -1.06 -10.82 -7.02
C GLU A 229 -1.59 -10.54 -8.44
N GLY A 230 -1.46 -9.29 -8.89
CA GLY A 230 -1.90 -8.89 -10.22
C GLY A 230 -3.40 -8.58 -10.33
N ARG A 231 -4.17 -8.59 -9.23
CA ARG A 231 -5.61 -8.31 -9.21
C ARG A 231 -5.93 -7.17 -8.23
N ILE A 232 -6.92 -6.35 -8.54
CA ILE A 232 -7.46 -5.37 -7.59
C ILE A 232 -8.33 -6.11 -6.59
N VAL A 233 -7.99 -5.98 -5.30
CA VAL A 233 -8.73 -6.61 -4.21
C VAL A 233 -9.73 -5.66 -3.56
N ALA A 234 -9.48 -4.36 -3.61
CA ALA A 234 -10.41 -3.35 -3.09
C ALA A 234 -10.15 -1.98 -3.73
N VAL A 235 -11.20 -1.17 -3.84
CA VAL A 235 -11.12 0.28 -4.13
C VAL A 235 -11.91 0.98 -3.03
N ARG A 236 -11.30 1.98 -2.36
CA ARG A 236 -11.88 2.69 -1.22
C ARG A 236 -11.52 4.17 -1.24
N SER A 237 -12.35 4.99 -0.64
CA SER A 237 -12.02 6.37 -0.29
C SER A 237 -11.10 6.39 0.95
N VAL A 238 -10.07 7.21 0.94
CA VAL A 238 -9.18 7.41 2.11
C VAL A 238 -9.99 7.96 3.29
N ALA A 239 -10.97 8.83 3.03
CA ALA A 239 -11.85 9.37 4.05
C ALA A 239 -12.77 8.30 4.68
N GLU A 240 -13.27 7.33 3.88
CA GLU A 240 -14.05 6.20 4.39
C GLU A 240 -13.18 5.25 5.22
N MET A 241 -11.96 4.99 4.76
CA MET A 241 -11.02 4.14 5.49
C MET A 241 -10.64 4.73 6.86
N ARG A 242 -10.54 6.07 6.97
CA ARG A 242 -10.34 6.75 8.25
C ARG A 242 -11.58 6.71 9.15
N ARG A 243 -12.78 6.71 8.55
CA ARG A 243 -14.05 6.69 9.27
C ARG A 243 -14.58 5.29 9.56
N SER A 244 -13.96 4.23 9.01
CA SER A 244 -14.37 2.88 9.35
C SER A 244 -14.29 2.72 10.88
N ALA A 245 -15.34 2.16 11.47
CA ALA A 245 -15.56 2.05 12.92
C ALA A 245 -14.54 1.16 13.65
N VAL A 246 -13.38 0.95 13.06
CA VAL A 246 -12.27 0.21 13.64
C VAL A 246 -11.35 1.22 14.32
N ASN A 247 -11.16 1.09 15.63
CA ASN A 247 -10.22 1.88 16.41
C ASN A 247 -8.98 1.04 16.72
N ARG A 248 -7.80 1.67 16.69
CA ARG A 248 -6.61 1.08 17.29
C ARG A 248 -6.66 1.35 18.79
N VAL A 249 -6.53 0.30 19.56
CA VAL A 249 -6.51 0.38 21.02
C VAL A 249 -5.16 -0.14 21.51
N THR A 250 -4.50 0.66 22.31
CA THR A 250 -3.27 0.28 23.01
C THR A 250 -3.54 0.39 24.50
N LEU A 251 -3.29 -0.70 25.22
CA LEU A 251 -3.51 -0.80 26.65
C LEU A 251 -2.18 -1.05 27.35
N GLY A 252 -1.86 -0.25 28.34
CA GLY A 252 -0.87 -0.59 29.36
C GLY A 252 -1.55 -1.41 30.46
N ILE A 253 -1.03 -2.60 30.75
CA ILE A 253 -1.59 -3.52 31.73
C ILE A 253 -0.57 -3.70 32.85
N GLY A 254 -0.92 -3.30 34.05
CA GLY A 254 -0.10 -3.43 35.24
C GLY A 254 -0.31 -4.78 35.94
N GLY A 255 0.80 -5.44 36.29
CA GLY A 255 0.77 -6.68 37.03
C GLY A 255 0.38 -6.48 38.49
N VAL A 256 -0.13 -7.54 39.11
CA VAL A 256 -0.35 -7.61 40.53
C VAL A 256 1.02 -7.72 41.23
N THR A 257 1.47 -6.68 41.90
CA THR A 257 2.50 -6.91 42.93
C THR A 257 1.88 -7.83 43.96
N ALA A 258 2.35 -9.06 44.05
CA ALA A 258 2.04 -9.95 45.16
C ALA A 258 2.55 -9.31 46.48
N GLY A 259 1.74 -8.47 47.11
CA GLY A 259 2.16 -7.72 48.29
C GLY A 259 1.14 -6.72 48.83
N GLY A 260 -0.13 -7.05 48.78
CA GLY A 260 -1.17 -6.38 49.54
C GLY A 260 -1.32 -7.00 50.92
N VAL A 261 -0.27 -7.02 51.76
CA VAL A 261 -0.41 -7.14 53.23
C VAL A 261 0.77 -6.40 53.85
N THR A 262 0.46 -5.31 54.51
CA THR A 262 1.36 -4.66 55.47
C THR A 262 1.71 -5.62 56.58
N ALA A 263 2.94 -6.06 56.67
CA ALA A 263 3.54 -6.56 57.89
C ALA A 263 5.01 -6.17 57.90
N SER A 264 5.34 -5.30 58.81
CA SER A 264 6.67 -4.99 59.27
C SER A 264 7.46 -6.25 59.62
N GLY A 265 8.62 -6.43 58.97
CA GLY A 265 9.56 -7.51 59.30
C GLY A 265 10.81 -7.44 58.43
N PHE A 266 11.91 -6.99 59.02
CA PHE A 266 13.26 -7.07 58.48
C PHE A 266 13.62 -8.50 58.08
N GLY A 267 14.03 -8.76 56.85
CA GLY A 267 14.55 -10.05 56.42
C GLY A 267 15.32 -9.93 55.10
N THR A 268 16.56 -10.31 55.15
CA THR A 268 17.65 -10.32 54.17
C THR A 268 17.24 -10.72 52.76
N ALA A 269 17.64 -9.89 51.79
CA ALA A 269 17.52 -10.11 50.35
C ALA A 269 18.36 -11.30 49.90
N GLY A 270 17.71 -12.33 49.35
CA GLY A 270 18.32 -13.50 48.73
C GLY A 270 17.99 -13.56 47.25
N ALA A 271 18.91 -14.12 46.47
CA ALA A 271 19.02 -14.17 45.00
C ALA A 271 17.88 -14.90 44.23
N GLY A 272 16.72 -15.18 44.89
CA GLY A 272 15.58 -15.87 44.28
C GLY A 272 14.56 -14.96 43.55
N ARG A 273 14.78 -13.65 43.48
CA ARG A 273 13.76 -12.66 43.04
C ARG A 273 13.64 -12.47 41.55
N ARG A 274 14.57 -13.00 40.74
CA ARG A 274 14.54 -12.83 39.28
C ARG A 274 13.77 -13.91 38.49
N GLU A 275 13.62 -15.11 39.07
CA GLU A 275 12.82 -16.17 38.41
C GLU A 275 11.31 -15.95 38.61
N ASN A 276 10.87 -15.45 39.77
CA ASN A 276 9.47 -15.16 40.02
C ASN A 276 8.91 -14.00 39.15
N ALA A 277 9.72 -12.98 38.84
CA ALA A 277 9.26 -11.84 38.02
C ALA A 277 8.89 -12.22 36.56
N ARG A 278 9.56 -13.23 36.01
CA ARG A 278 9.23 -13.73 34.64
C ARG A 278 7.95 -14.57 34.62
N ASP A 279 7.69 -15.30 35.67
CA ASP A 279 6.45 -16.07 35.79
C ASP A 279 5.27 -15.12 36.05
N ASP A 280 5.44 -14.08 36.88
CA ASP A 280 4.43 -13.05 37.13
C ASP A 280 4.04 -12.28 35.83
N VAL A 281 5.01 -11.97 34.95
CA VAL A 281 4.73 -11.33 33.63
C VAL A 281 3.94 -12.26 32.73
N ARG A 282 4.30 -13.54 32.67
CA ARG A 282 3.58 -14.53 31.86
C ARG A 282 2.12 -14.67 32.30
N ASP A 283 1.87 -14.71 33.59
CA ASP A 283 0.53 -14.84 34.13
C ASP A 283 -0.32 -13.61 33.77
N VAL A 284 0.24 -12.40 33.85
CA VAL A 284 -0.43 -11.15 33.45
C VAL A 284 -0.77 -11.15 31.96
N VAL A 285 0.15 -11.59 31.12
CA VAL A 285 -0.07 -11.67 29.65
C VAL A 285 -1.15 -12.70 29.31
N GLU A 286 -1.15 -13.86 29.96
CA GLU A 286 -2.15 -14.90 29.73
C GLU A 286 -3.53 -14.49 30.23
N GLU A 287 -3.63 -13.85 31.40
CA GLU A 287 -4.89 -13.34 31.94
C GLU A 287 -5.46 -12.24 31.02
N ALA A 288 -4.60 -11.31 30.58
CA ALA A 288 -4.98 -10.28 29.64
C ALA A 288 -5.44 -10.86 28.30
N ARG A 289 -4.73 -11.87 27.80
CA ARG A 289 -5.11 -12.58 26.56
C ARG A 289 -6.50 -13.20 26.68
N HIS A 290 -6.76 -13.92 27.75
CA HIS A 290 -8.05 -14.54 28.00
C HIS A 290 -9.19 -13.53 28.06
N ALA A 291 -8.98 -12.42 28.79
CA ALA A 291 -9.96 -11.36 28.92
C ALA A 291 -10.25 -10.67 27.58
N LEU A 292 -9.21 -10.32 26.82
CA LEU A 292 -9.33 -9.59 25.55
C LEU A 292 -9.90 -10.45 24.41
N VAL A 293 -9.54 -11.72 24.34
CA VAL A 293 -10.10 -12.64 23.32
C VAL A 293 -11.60 -12.85 23.48
N ALA A 294 -12.12 -12.71 24.70
CA ALA A 294 -13.54 -12.84 24.98
C ALA A 294 -14.37 -11.61 24.58
N VAL A 295 -13.73 -10.46 24.29
CA VAL A 295 -14.43 -9.22 23.90
C VAL A 295 -14.78 -9.27 22.40
N PRO A 296 -16.09 -9.21 22.05
CA PRO A 296 -16.50 -9.17 20.65
C PRO A 296 -15.94 -7.93 19.95
N GLY A 297 -15.53 -8.07 18.69
CA GLY A 297 -15.01 -6.95 17.89
C GLY A 297 -13.51 -6.71 18.01
N ILE A 298 -12.79 -7.39 18.91
CA ILE A 298 -11.33 -7.35 18.97
C ILE A 298 -10.74 -8.19 17.84
N ARG A 299 -9.79 -7.59 17.09
CA ARG A 299 -9.07 -8.21 15.97
C ARG A 299 -7.58 -7.88 16.08
N SER A 300 -6.76 -8.78 15.53
CA SER A 300 -5.28 -8.56 15.43
C SER A 300 -4.61 -8.26 16.77
N LEU A 301 -5.02 -8.97 17.85
CA LEU A 301 -4.44 -8.79 19.18
C LEU A 301 -2.96 -9.18 19.18
N THR A 302 -2.12 -8.24 19.60
CA THR A 302 -0.71 -8.42 19.97
C THR A 302 -0.52 -8.11 21.44
N LEU A 303 0.29 -8.91 22.12
CA LEU A 303 0.63 -8.75 23.53
C LEU A 303 2.15 -8.79 23.64
N ASP A 304 2.72 -7.69 24.08
CA ASP A 304 4.14 -7.54 24.31
C ASP A 304 4.39 -7.43 25.82
N ALA A 305 5.27 -8.29 26.33
CA ALA A 305 5.72 -8.24 27.71
C ALA A 305 6.79 -7.16 27.84
N ASP A 306 6.66 -6.26 28.81
CA ASP A 306 7.68 -5.28 29.09
C ASP A 306 8.69 -5.88 30.09
N ASP A 307 9.82 -6.33 29.55
CA ASP A 307 10.90 -6.95 30.36
C ASP A 307 11.69 -5.94 31.20
N GLY A 308 11.27 -4.68 31.29
CA GLY A 308 11.83 -3.66 32.22
C GLY A 308 13.34 -3.39 32.06
N ALA A 309 13.94 -3.59 30.85
CA ALA A 309 15.40 -3.64 30.68
C ALA A 309 16.07 -2.31 30.31
N GLU A 310 15.36 -1.18 30.13
CA GLU A 310 16.02 0.11 29.88
C GLU A 310 15.41 1.27 30.69
N GLY A 311 16.06 1.60 31.80
CA GLY A 311 16.16 2.98 32.29
C GLY A 311 15.14 3.48 33.29
N GLY A 312 15.41 3.39 34.56
CA GLY A 312 14.81 4.26 35.60
C GLY A 312 14.43 3.54 36.88
N ALA A 313 15.09 3.92 37.95
CA ALA A 313 14.87 3.40 39.28
C ALA A 313 13.38 3.48 39.71
N GLY A 314 12.75 2.33 39.99
CA GLY A 314 11.69 2.27 40.98
C GLY A 314 10.29 1.83 40.54
N THR A 315 10.11 0.71 39.82
CA THR A 315 8.88 -0.10 39.95
C THR A 315 9.15 -1.53 39.48
N ASP A 316 9.31 -2.45 40.40
CA ASP A 316 9.41 -3.91 40.19
C ASP A 316 8.04 -4.54 39.85
N ALA A 317 7.17 -3.88 39.09
CA ALA A 317 5.87 -4.44 38.73
C ALA A 317 5.93 -4.96 37.27
N ALA A 318 5.58 -6.23 37.12
CA ALA A 318 5.37 -6.83 35.81
C ALA A 318 4.34 -6.01 35.02
N SER A 319 4.68 -5.57 33.79
CA SER A 319 3.78 -4.84 32.93
C SER A 319 3.74 -5.47 31.52
N ALA A 320 2.60 -5.32 30.87
CA ALA A 320 2.41 -5.78 29.50
C ALA A 320 1.71 -4.70 28.68
N THR A 321 2.00 -4.63 27.40
CA THR A 321 1.29 -3.78 26.47
C THR A 321 0.45 -4.64 25.53
N ALA A 322 -0.85 -4.37 25.46
CA ALA A 322 -1.75 -4.97 24.49
C ALA A 322 -2.08 -3.97 23.38
N SER A 323 -1.93 -4.37 22.14
CA SER A 323 -2.34 -3.59 20.97
C SER A 323 -3.28 -4.41 20.10
N PHE A 324 -4.42 -3.84 19.71
CA PHE A 324 -5.43 -4.51 18.88
C PHE A 324 -6.27 -3.53 18.10
N LEU A 325 -6.97 -4.04 17.09
CA LEU A 325 -8.03 -3.33 16.38
C LEU A 325 -9.37 -3.70 17.01
N TYR A 326 -10.20 -2.69 17.27
CA TYR A 326 -11.53 -2.87 17.85
C TYR A 326 -12.60 -2.34 16.88
N GLU A 327 -13.55 -3.20 16.55
CA GLU A 327 -14.73 -2.87 15.75
C GLU A 327 -15.98 -2.93 16.64
N GLY A 328 -16.43 -1.77 17.10
CA GLY A 328 -17.59 -1.67 18.02
C GLY A 328 -17.69 -0.32 18.70
N ASP A 329 -18.63 -0.21 19.64
CA ASP A 329 -18.82 0.98 20.47
C ASP A 329 -17.73 1.06 21.54
N CYS A 330 -17.05 2.21 21.62
CA CYS A 330 -16.00 2.44 22.62
C CYS A 330 -16.50 2.31 24.06
N ASN A 331 -17.79 2.61 24.34
CA ASN A 331 -18.35 2.45 25.69
C ASN A 331 -18.47 0.97 26.06
N GLU A 332 -18.84 0.10 25.11
CA GLU A 332 -18.86 -1.36 25.34
C GLU A 332 -17.46 -1.89 25.59
N LEU A 333 -16.46 -1.41 24.85
CA LEU A 333 -15.07 -1.76 25.08
C LEU A 333 -14.62 -1.35 26.48
N ILE A 334 -14.84 -0.08 26.87
CA ILE A 334 -14.45 0.44 28.18
C ILE A 334 -15.13 -0.35 29.29
N ALA A 335 -16.41 -0.70 29.13
CA ALA A 335 -17.12 -1.53 30.08
C ALA A 335 -16.53 -2.94 30.22
N ALA A 336 -16.12 -3.55 29.12
CA ALA A 336 -15.46 -4.86 29.12
C ALA A 336 -14.07 -4.81 29.78
N LEU A 337 -13.35 -3.68 29.64
CA LEU A 337 -12.03 -3.48 30.22
C LEU A 337 -12.07 -3.07 31.69
N ALA A 338 -13.24 -2.71 32.25
CA ALA A 338 -13.37 -2.18 33.64
C ALA A 338 -12.88 -3.14 34.74
N GLY A 339 -12.78 -4.44 34.46
CA GLY A 339 -12.23 -5.46 35.38
C GLY A 339 -10.71 -5.60 35.31
N MET A 340 -10.03 -4.98 34.34
CA MET A 340 -8.59 -5.09 34.14
C MET A 340 -7.84 -3.96 34.88
N ARG A 341 -6.61 -4.24 35.30
CA ARG A 341 -5.73 -3.21 35.88
C ARG A 341 -4.99 -2.50 34.77
N LEU A 342 -5.57 -1.43 34.26
CA LEU A 342 -4.98 -0.64 33.22
C LEU A 342 -4.09 0.46 33.80
N THR A 343 -2.91 0.63 33.23
CA THR A 343 -1.99 1.74 33.56
C THR A 343 -2.10 2.83 32.51
N ASP A 344 -2.46 2.49 31.27
CA ASP A 344 -2.67 3.42 30.18
C ASP A 344 -3.72 2.87 29.21
N VAL A 345 -4.45 3.77 28.53
CA VAL A 345 -5.44 3.46 27.50
C VAL A 345 -5.36 4.51 26.40
N GLU A 346 -4.91 4.11 25.24
CA GLU A 346 -4.95 4.94 24.06
C GLU A 346 -5.95 4.35 23.04
N ILE A 347 -6.93 5.14 22.64
CA ILE A 347 -7.86 4.81 21.56
C ILE A 347 -7.63 5.82 20.45
N ALA A 348 -7.11 5.36 19.32
CA ALA A 348 -6.73 6.19 18.18
C ALA A 348 -7.35 5.66 16.90
N GLU A 349 -7.44 6.54 15.89
CA GLU A 349 -7.76 6.08 14.53
C GLU A 349 -6.69 5.09 14.05
N PRO A 350 -7.09 3.95 13.44
CA PRO A 350 -6.12 2.99 12.92
C PRO A 350 -5.31 3.61 11.80
N THR A 351 -4.07 3.20 11.67
CA THR A 351 -3.28 3.52 10.49
C THR A 351 -3.87 2.79 9.29
N LEU A 352 -3.72 3.36 8.07
CA LEU A 352 -4.12 2.65 6.86
C LEU A 352 -3.39 1.30 6.71
N GLU A 353 -2.22 1.16 7.31
CA GLU A 353 -1.45 -0.08 7.30
C GLU A 353 -2.18 -1.18 8.08
N GLU A 354 -2.74 -0.87 9.22
CA GLU A 354 -3.54 -1.78 10.03
C GLU A 354 -4.85 -2.13 9.30
N VAL A 355 -5.51 -1.14 8.72
CA VAL A 355 -6.70 -1.35 7.87
C VAL A 355 -6.36 -2.19 6.63
N PHE A 356 -5.23 -1.90 5.97
CA PHE A 356 -4.73 -2.66 4.84
C PHE A 356 -4.45 -4.13 5.21
N MET A 357 -3.75 -4.35 6.33
CA MET A 357 -3.45 -5.70 6.82
C MET A 357 -4.71 -6.48 7.17
N HIS A 358 -5.75 -5.81 7.66
CA HIS A 358 -7.05 -6.41 7.88
C HIS A 358 -7.68 -6.92 6.56
N TYR A 359 -7.74 -6.06 5.53
CA TYR A 359 -8.24 -6.47 4.21
C TYR A 359 -7.34 -7.50 3.52
N TYR A 360 -6.03 -7.44 3.77
CA TYR A 360 -5.08 -8.38 3.22
C TYR A 360 -5.26 -9.80 3.78
N ARG A 361 -5.58 -9.92 5.09
CA ARG A 361 -5.83 -11.21 5.76
C ARG A 361 -7.24 -11.74 5.52
N SER A 362 -8.25 -10.87 5.44
CA SER A 362 -9.65 -11.26 5.22
C SER A 362 -9.90 -11.84 3.83
N GLY A 363 -9.09 -11.50 2.83
CA GLY A 363 -9.16 -12.09 1.48
C GLY A 363 -8.71 -13.55 1.40
N ASP A 364 -8.03 -14.09 2.42
CA ASP A 364 -7.65 -15.51 2.49
C ASP A 364 -8.76 -16.39 3.11
N GLY A 365 -9.79 -15.82 3.75
CA GLY A 365 -10.83 -16.54 4.50
C GLY A 365 -12.04 -17.03 3.68
N ASP A 366 -12.23 -16.56 2.43
CA ASP A 366 -13.44 -16.87 1.65
C ASP A 366 -13.25 -18.01 0.62
N LYS A 367 -12.22 -18.84 0.79
CA LYS A 367 -12.04 -20.09 0.01
C LYS A 367 -11.99 -21.33 0.90
N GLY A 368 -13.03 -21.56 1.71
CA GLY A 368 -13.00 -22.74 2.57
C GLY A 368 -14.27 -22.99 3.35
N GLY A 369 -15.39 -23.14 2.68
CA GLY A 369 -16.66 -23.54 3.29
C GLY A 369 -17.34 -24.66 2.51
N THR A 370 -16.76 -25.88 2.49
CA THR A 370 -17.57 -27.10 2.39
C THR A 370 -16.84 -28.23 3.15
N ALA A 371 -17.44 -28.55 4.28
CA ALA A 371 -17.08 -29.68 5.13
C ALA A 371 -17.42 -31.02 4.46
N ARG A 372 -16.53 -32.00 4.66
CA ARG A 372 -16.75 -33.46 4.89
C ARG A 372 -15.37 -34.06 5.15
N GLY A 373 -15.06 -34.50 6.31
CA GLY A 373 -15.59 -35.72 6.95
C GLY A 373 -14.56 -36.81 6.89
N ALA A 374 -13.89 -37.02 8.02
CA ALA A 374 -13.44 -38.26 8.61
C ALA A 374 -12.35 -39.14 7.93
N ALA A 375 -11.39 -39.47 8.75
CA ALA A 375 -10.84 -40.77 9.09
C ALA A 375 -9.45 -41.15 8.56
N ASP A 376 -8.58 -41.30 9.56
CA ASP A 376 -7.53 -42.36 9.73
C ASP A 376 -6.58 -42.71 8.56
N ALA A 377 -5.31 -42.53 8.80
CA ALA A 377 -4.33 -43.61 8.92
C ALA A 377 -2.91 -43.10 9.16
N ALA A 378 -2.26 -43.68 10.12
CA ALA A 378 -0.90 -43.44 10.59
C ALA A 378 0.16 -44.10 9.66
N PRO A 379 1.46 -44.02 9.97
CA PRO A 379 2.55 -43.90 9.02
C PRO A 379 3.20 -45.22 8.62
N SER A 380 3.88 -45.25 7.46
CA SER A 380 4.77 -46.33 7.09
C SER A 380 6.14 -45.82 6.67
N THR A 381 7.10 -46.18 7.49
CA THR A 381 8.54 -46.23 7.26
C THR A 381 8.90 -47.29 6.21
N VAL A 382 9.82 -47.01 5.26
CA VAL A 382 10.81 -47.95 4.70
C VAL A 382 11.89 -47.14 3.98
N VAL A 383 13.04 -47.19 4.44
CA VAL A 383 14.43 -47.62 4.25
C VAL A 383 14.78 -48.13 2.84
N GLY A 384 15.91 -47.60 2.29
CA GLY A 384 16.74 -48.29 1.32
C GLY A 384 17.31 -47.42 0.17
N GLY A 385 18.58 -46.99 0.25
CA GLY A 385 19.38 -46.55 -0.88
C GLY A 385 20.02 -47.76 -1.63
N PRO A 386 21.19 -47.64 -2.35
CA PRO A 386 21.68 -46.56 -3.20
C PRO A 386 22.02 -47.06 -4.64
N GLY A 387 22.34 -46.18 -5.57
CA GLY A 387 22.85 -46.60 -6.88
C GLY A 387 23.13 -45.44 -7.85
N GLU A 388 24.32 -44.91 -7.86
CA GLU A 388 25.01 -44.31 -9.01
C GLU A 388 25.53 -45.44 -9.94
N PRO A 389 26.06 -45.27 -11.20
CA PRO A 389 26.39 -44.04 -11.93
C PRO A 389 26.10 -44.10 -13.47
N SER A 390 26.30 -43.03 -14.19
CA SER A 390 27.14 -42.90 -15.41
C SER A 390 26.76 -41.74 -16.33
N ARG A 391 27.70 -40.85 -16.50
CA ARG A 391 27.86 -40.00 -17.69
C ARG A 391 28.18 -40.85 -18.94
N PRO A 392 27.96 -40.35 -20.19
CA PRO A 392 29.03 -39.64 -20.87
C PRO A 392 28.63 -38.41 -21.68
N GLU A 393 29.54 -37.49 -21.77
CA GLU A 393 29.77 -36.44 -22.79
C GLU A 393 30.26 -37.08 -24.13
N PRO A 394 30.67 -36.21 -25.11
CA PRO A 394 29.94 -35.34 -26.02
C PRO A 394 30.23 -35.71 -27.50
N THR A 395 29.61 -35.04 -28.46
CA THR A 395 30.25 -34.71 -29.78
C THR A 395 29.37 -33.86 -30.67
N ARG A 396 29.97 -32.77 -31.12
CA ARG A 396 29.90 -31.85 -32.25
C ARG A 396 28.85 -30.77 -32.19
#